data_08ba69d649193dd0b4cf1b293ff8e08c
#
_entry.id   08ba69d649193dd0b4cf1b293ff8e08c
#
_cell.length_a   1.000
_cell.length_b   1.000
_cell.length_c   1.000
_cell.angle_alpha   90.00
_cell.angle_beta   90.00
_cell.angle_gamma   90.00
#
_symmetry.space_group_name_H-M   'P 1'
#
loop_
_entity.id
_entity.type
_entity.pdbx_description
1 polymer ?
#
loop_
_entity_poly.entity_id
_entity_poly.type
_entity_poly.pdbx_seq_one_letter_code
_entity_poly.pdbx_strand_id
1 'polypeptide(L)'
;LKDISRPGGGFAMLAVDQREAMRLMFAAAGQPKPIADSVLTDFKVAATRILSPYASAVLADKQFCLEQIVEQGAVANSCGLIVAADLFIPGNGIPVDSVEIDMSVDPHKAREMGAKAMKLLVLWREDEPAEERLAMVDKFVRRCRSAGLVSIIEPVVRPPRRGWDFDRESAIVAAAAELGGTEADLYKAEMPLGGKGDGKTLLAACQQLNDQMKMPWVILSSGVDADIFGRAVSIAMKGGASGFLAGRAVWASVVGAQDPQTMLRDVSVPRLQRLAEIVDEGIAQR
;
A
#
# COMPACT_ATOMS: atom_id res chain seq x y z
N LEU A 1 -8.25 -2.80 13.61
CA LEU A 1 -7.93 -1.54 12.93
C LEU A 1 -7.26 -0.53 13.86
N LYS A 2 -7.64 -0.47 15.13
CA LYS A 2 -7.11 0.52 16.10
C LYS A 2 -5.57 0.53 16.18
N ASP A 3 -4.92 -0.63 16.08
CA ASP A 3 -3.46 -0.76 16.21
C ASP A 3 -2.66 -0.29 14.97
N ILE A 4 -3.35 0.10 13.90
CA ILE A 4 -2.77 0.61 12.66
C ILE A 4 -3.33 1.99 12.27
N SER A 5 -4.21 2.57 13.10
CA SER A 5 -4.82 3.87 12.89
C SER A 5 -4.17 4.96 13.74
N ARG A 6 -4.38 6.21 13.38
CA ARG A 6 -4.10 7.39 14.20
C ARG A 6 -5.13 7.52 15.33
N PRO A 7 -4.86 8.31 16.38
CA PRO A 7 -5.79 8.47 17.50
C PRO A 7 -7.22 8.87 17.08
N GLY A 8 -7.36 9.67 16.03
CA GLY A 8 -8.66 10.05 15.46
C GLY A 8 -9.36 8.98 14.62
N GLY A 9 -8.74 7.81 14.41
CA GLY A 9 -9.30 6.71 13.63
C GLY A 9 -8.92 6.71 12.13
N GLY A 10 -8.25 7.74 11.62
CA GLY A 10 -7.73 7.80 10.26
C GLY A 10 -6.45 6.98 10.06
N PHE A 11 -6.07 6.72 8.81
CA PHE A 11 -4.90 5.92 8.47
C PHE A 11 -3.87 6.75 7.71
N ALA A 12 -2.69 6.94 8.30
CA ALA A 12 -1.54 7.55 7.65
C ALA A 12 -0.38 6.54 7.63
N MET A 13 -0.44 5.59 6.69
CA MET A 13 0.41 4.41 6.71
C MET A 13 1.50 4.48 5.64
N LEU A 14 2.71 4.05 6.02
CA LEU A 14 3.89 3.98 5.16
C LEU A 14 3.98 2.60 4.50
N ALA A 15 4.36 2.53 3.22
CA ALA A 15 4.66 1.28 2.52
C ALA A 15 6.12 1.23 2.06
N VAL A 16 6.84 0.18 2.43
CA VAL A 16 8.20 -0.14 1.97
C VAL A 16 8.27 -1.55 1.35
N ASP A 17 7.13 -2.13 0.97
CA ASP A 17 7.00 -3.48 0.44
C ASP A 17 7.32 -3.62 -1.06
N GLN A 18 7.76 -2.56 -1.74
CA GLN A 18 8.17 -2.61 -3.14
C GLN A 18 9.46 -3.45 -3.29
N ARG A 19 9.43 -4.42 -4.20
CA ARG A 19 10.53 -5.37 -4.44
C ARG A 19 11.28 -4.99 -5.72
N GLU A 20 11.10 -5.70 -6.81
CA GLU A 20 11.76 -5.39 -8.08
C GLU A 20 11.41 -3.99 -8.61
N ALA A 21 10.23 -3.46 -8.32
CA ALA A 21 9.91 -2.07 -8.65
C ALA A 21 10.87 -1.06 -7.97
N MET A 22 11.29 -1.32 -6.72
CA MET A 22 12.29 -0.48 -6.04
C MET A 22 13.67 -0.67 -6.66
N ARG A 23 14.06 -1.91 -7.01
CA ARG A 23 15.31 -2.18 -7.73
C ARG A 23 15.41 -1.39 -9.04
N LEU A 24 14.32 -1.36 -9.81
CA LEU A 24 14.23 -0.56 -11.03
C LEU A 24 14.36 0.94 -10.76
N MET A 25 13.85 1.45 -9.65
CA MET A 25 14.02 2.86 -9.26
C MET A 25 15.49 3.18 -8.96
N PHE A 26 16.22 2.34 -8.23
CA PHE A 26 17.66 2.50 -7.99
C PHE A 26 18.45 2.48 -9.30
N ALA A 27 18.11 1.56 -10.21
CA ALA A 27 18.73 1.49 -11.52
C ALA A 27 18.45 2.75 -12.36
N ALA A 28 17.24 3.28 -12.31
CA ALA A 28 16.87 4.54 -12.99
C ALA A 28 17.57 5.77 -12.37
N ALA A 29 17.87 5.73 -11.08
CA ALA A 29 18.65 6.77 -10.37
C ALA A 29 20.16 6.67 -10.61
N GLY A 30 20.63 5.80 -11.51
CA GLY A 30 22.02 5.69 -11.91
C GLY A 30 22.91 4.79 -11.05
N GLN A 31 22.33 4.01 -10.16
CA GLN A 31 23.08 3.03 -9.36
C GLN A 31 23.68 1.93 -10.28
N PRO A 32 24.94 1.48 -10.04
CA PRO A 32 25.57 0.42 -10.82
C PRO A 32 24.75 -0.88 -10.79
N LYS A 33 24.63 -1.51 -11.95
CA LYS A 33 23.94 -2.82 -12.07
C LYS A 33 24.95 -3.97 -11.98
N PRO A 34 24.55 -5.13 -11.42
CA PRO A 34 23.25 -5.42 -10.81
C PRO A 34 23.08 -4.74 -9.44
N ILE A 35 21.87 -4.24 -9.14
CA ILE A 35 21.55 -3.70 -7.82
C ILE A 35 21.47 -4.85 -6.83
N ALA A 36 22.31 -4.85 -5.80
CA ALA A 36 22.31 -5.88 -4.75
C ALA A 36 21.06 -5.81 -3.87
N ASP A 37 20.64 -6.94 -3.32
CA ASP A 37 19.50 -7.02 -2.38
C ASP A 37 19.73 -6.16 -1.13
N SER A 38 20.99 -6.08 -0.65
CA SER A 38 21.36 -5.25 0.50
C SER A 38 21.04 -3.77 0.28
N VAL A 39 21.13 -3.23 -0.95
CA VAL A 39 20.76 -1.84 -1.24
C VAL A 39 19.27 -1.59 -0.96
N LEU A 40 18.42 -2.54 -1.34
CA LEU A 40 16.98 -2.46 -1.04
C LEU A 40 16.74 -2.59 0.46
N THR A 41 17.37 -3.56 1.11
CA THR A 41 17.26 -3.81 2.54
C THR A 41 17.67 -2.60 3.35
N ASP A 42 18.85 -2.03 3.10
CA ASP A 42 19.38 -0.89 3.82
C ASP A 42 18.48 0.34 3.69
N PHE A 43 18.00 0.62 2.47
CA PHE A 43 17.06 1.71 2.24
C PHE A 43 15.74 1.51 3.00
N LYS A 44 15.15 0.32 2.94
CA LYS A 44 13.88 0.00 3.60
C LYS A 44 13.98 0.07 5.12
N VAL A 45 15.05 -0.44 5.70
CA VAL A 45 15.32 -0.35 7.15
C VAL A 45 15.51 1.10 7.57
N ALA A 46 16.30 1.89 6.82
CA ALA A 46 16.49 3.31 7.10
C ALA A 46 15.17 4.10 6.96
N ALA A 47 14.42 3.87 5.89
CA ALA A 47 13.11 4.52 5.69
C ALA A 47 12.13 4.15 6.81
N THR A 48 12.07 2.88 7.23
CA THR A 48 11.24 2.45 8.35
C THR A 48 11.64 3.17 9.63
N ARG A 49 12.92 3.16 9.99
CA ARG A 49 13.43 3.77 11.23
C ARG A 49 13.15 5.27 11.29
N ILE A 50 13.33 5.96 10.18
CA ILE A 50 13.19 7.44 10.13
C ILE A 50 11.72 7.86 10.04
N LEU A 51 10.89 7.12 9.30
CA LEU A 51 9.53 7.54 8.96
C LEU A 51 8.45 6.93 9.86
N SER A 52 8.68 5.76 10.48
CA SER A 52 7.67 5.10 11.31
C SER A 52 7.20 5.94 12.52
N PRO A 53 8.01 6.83 13.14
CA PRO A 53 7.52 7.72 14.18
C PRO A 53 6.38 8.66 13.75
N TYR A 54 6.24 8.88 12.44
CA TYR A 54 5.26 9.80 11.85
C TYR A 54 4.12 9.06 11.12
N ALA A 55 4.17 7.74 11.07
CA ALA A 55 3.18 6.88 10.45
C ALA A 55 2.31 6.17 11.50
N SER A 56 1.05 5.88 11.16
CA SER A 56 0.21 5.02 12.01
C SER A 56 0.56 3.54 11.89
N ALA A 57 1.08 3.12 10.73
CA ALA A 57 1.63 1.79 10.52
C ALA A 57 2.64 1.78 9.37
N VAL A 58 3.48 0.74 9.30
CA VAL A 58 4.42 0.49 8.21
C VAL A 58 4.22 -0.89 7.62
N LEU A 59 4.12 -0.97 6.30
CA LEU A 59 4.02 -2.21 5.53
C LEU A 59 5.40 -2.63 5.03
N ALA A 60 5.84 -3.82 5.43
CA ALA A 60 7.13 -4.43 5.10
C ALA A 60 6.95 -5.76 4.37
N ASP A 61 7.87 -6.10 3.47
CA ASP A 61 7.95 -7.40 2.80
C ASP A 61 8.97 -8.33 3.48
N LYS A 62 8.68 -9.64 3.45
CA LYS A 62 9.56 -10.67 4.00
C LYS A 62 10.87 -10.80 3.21
N GLN A 63 10.82 -10.58 1.89
CA GLN A 63 11.94 -10.90 1.01
C GLN A 63 13.17 -10.04 1.29
N PHE A 64 12.99 -8.74 1.60
CA PHE A 64 14.11 -7.81 1.68
C PHE A 64 14.24 -7.09 3.02
N CYS A 65 13.23 -7.04 3.89
CA CYS A 65 13.36 -6.15 5.04
C CYS A 65 12.68 -6.57 6.34
N LEU A 66 11.71 -7.47 6.34
CA LEU A 66 10.92 -7.75 7.55
C LEU A 66 11.78 -8.21 8.73
N GLU A 67 12.66 -9.19 8.51
CA GLU A 67 13.53 -9.73 9.57
C GLU A 67 14.44 -8.63 10.11
N GLN A 68 15.12 -7.88 9.23
CA GLN A 68 16.04 -6.82 9.61
C GLN A 68 15.33 -5.65 10.34
N ILE A 69 14.11 -5.31 9.91
CA ILE A 69 13.29 -4.28 10.56
C ILE A 69 12.97 -4.69 12.00
N VAL A 70 12.60 -5.95 12.21
CA VAL A 70 12.24 -6.48 13.55
C VAL A 70 13.49 -6.63 14.43
N GLU A 71 14.55 -7.29 13.94
CA GLU A 71 15.80 -7.50 14.67
C GLU A 71 16.46 -6.20 15.11
N GLN A 72 16.40 -5.17 14.27
CA GLN A 72 17.00 -3.86 14.56
C GLN A 72 16.06 -2.90 15.31
N GLY A 73 14.85 -3.34 15.66
CA GLY A 73 13.86 -2.47 16.30
C GLY A 73 13.59 -1.18 15.50
N ALA A 74 13.48 -1.29 14.17
CA ALA A 74 13.36 -0.13 13.30
C ALA A 74 11.94 0.49 13.30
N VAL A 75 10.93 -0.24 13.75
CA VAL A 75 9.56 0.26 13.86
C VAL A 75 9.39 1.02 15.18
N ALA A 76 8.93 2.25 15.13
CA ALA A 76 8.63 3.04 16.32
C ALA A 76 7.50 2.38 17.14
N ASN A 77 7.55 2.49 18.47
CA ASN A 77 6.52 1.90 19.36
C ASN A 77 5.10 2.42 19.10
N SER A 78 4.98 3.61 18.54
CA SER A 78 3.70 4.24 18.17
C SER A 78 3.16 3.76 16.80
N CYS A 79 3.92 2.95 16.07
CA CYS A 79 3.62 2.54 14.70
C CYS A 79 3.31 1.05 14.62
N GLY A 80 2.18 0.68 14.00
CA GLY A 80 1.83 -0.71 13.76
C GLY A 80 2.71 -1.33 12.66
N LEU A 81 3.06 -2.60 12.78
CA LEU A 81 3.71 -3.36 11.71
C LEU A 81 2.66 -4.10 10.87
N ILE A 82 2.75 -3.95 9.55
CA ILE A 82 1.96 -4.69 8.55
C ILE A 82 2.91 -5.57 7.75
N VAL A 83 2.58 -6.84 7.58
CA VAL A 83 3.40 -7.79 6.82
C VAL A 83 2.76 -8.09 5.47
N ALA A 84 3.51 -7.94 4.38
CA ALA A 84 3.07 -8.37 3.06
C ALA A 84 2.97 -9.90 2.99
N ALA A 85 1.81 -10.41 2.58
CA ALA A 85 1.50 -11.83 2.46
C ALA A 85 1.40 -12.30 1.01
N ASP A 86 1.81 -11.46 0.07
CA ASP A 86 1.76 -11.72 -1.36
C ASP A 86 3.06 -12.32 -1.90
N LEU A 87 2.94 -13.36 -2.70
CA LEU A 87 3.98 -13.92 -3.55
C LEU A 87 3.80 -13.40 -4.96
N PHE A 88 4.76 -12.59 -5.44
CA PHE A 88 4.75 -12.06 -6.80
C PHE A 88 5.34 -13.09 -7.76
N ILE A 89 4.59 -13.39 -8.80
CA ILE A 89 4.98 -14.32 -9.86
C ILE A 89 5.23 -13.52 -11.13
N PRO A 90 6.48 -13.47 -11.61
CA PRO A 90 6.80 -12.78 -12.87
C PRO A 90 6.29 -13.57 -14.06
N GLY A 91 5.99 -12.87 -15.13
CA GLY A 91 5.55 -13.46 -16.40
C GLY A 91 5.39 -12.38 -17.46
N ASN A 92 5.33 -12.78 -18.72
CA ASN A 92 5.08 -11.89 -19.85
C ASN A 92 5.97 -10.63 -19.87
N GLY A 93 7.23 -10.75 -19.37
CA GLY A 93 8.19 -9.65 -19.31
C GLY A 93 7.92 -8.61 -18.20
N ILE A 94 6.98 -8.86 -17.30
CA ILE A 94 6.67 -7.98 -16.17
C ILE A 94 6.96 -8.65 -14.83
N PRO A 95 7.40 -7.89 -13.82
CA PRO A 95 7.78 -8.43 -12.51
C PRO A 95 6.62 -9.05 -11.71
N VAL A 96 5.39 -8.62 -11.97
CA VAL A 96 4.17 -9.09 -11.29
C VAL A 96 3.09 -9.35 -12.34
N ASP A 97 3.05 -10.55 -12.86
CA ASP A 97 2.04 -11.01 -13.83
C ASP A 97 0.88 -11.74 -13.14
N SER A 98 1.17 -12.47 -12.05
CA SER A 98 0.17 -13.04 -11.15
C SER A 98 0.62 -12.94 -9.70
N VAL A 99 -0.31 -13.18 -8.77
CA VAL A 99 -0.08 -13.11 -7.33
C VAL A 99 -0.75 -14.29 -6.65
N GLU A 100 -0.05 -14.87 -5.70
CA GLU A 100 -0.59 -15.88 -4.78
C GLU A 100 -0.38 -15.47 -3.34
N ILE A 101 -1.05 -16.13 -2.40
CA ILE A 101 -0.72 -15.99 -0.98
C ILE A 101 0.64 -16.64 -0.74
N ASP A 102 1.60 -15.88 -0.21
CA ASP A 102 2.87 -16.45 0.25
C ASP A 102 2.63 -17.33 1.48
N MET A 103 2.57 -18.63 1.25
CA MET A 103 2.36 -19.62 2.31
C MET A 103 3.54 -19.73 3.27
N SER A 104 4.72 -19.21 2.92
CA SER A 104 5.88 -19.13 3.79
C SER A 104 5.79 -17.98 4.82
N VAL A 105 4.84 -17.03 4.63
CA VAL A 105 4.49 -16.02 5.62
C VAL A 105 3.43 -16.58 6.55
N ASP A 106 3.86 -17.09 7.71
CA ASP A 106 2.95 -17.61 8.72
C ASP A 106 2.34 -16.48 9.55
N PRO A 107 1.00 -16.36 9.63
CA PRO A 107 0.35 -15.27 10.37
C PRO A 107 0.64 -15.27 11.87
N HIS A 108 0.79 -16.46 12.50
CA HIS A 108 1.11 -16.55 13.93
C HIS A 108 2.53 -16.06 14.20
N LYS A 109 3.50 -16.48 13.38
CA LYS A 109 4.86 -15.96 13.45
C LYS A 109 4.92 -14.45 13.18
N ALA A 110 4.17 -13.95 12.20
CA ALA A 110 4.07 -12.50 11.96
C ALA A 110 3.57 -11.76 13.21
N ARG A 111 2.55 -12.30 13.88
CA ARG A 111 2.05 -11.75 15.14
C ARG A 111 3.09 -11.78 16.26
N GLU A 112 3.84 -12.88 16.41
CA GLU A 112 4.95 -13.00 17.37
C GLU A 112 6.05 -11.95 17.10
N MET A 113 6.31 -11.63 15.84
CA MET A 113 7.20 -10.53 15.40
C MET A 113 6.64 -9.13 15.67
N GLY A 114 5.41 -9.01 16.20
CA GLY A 114 4.76 -7.75 16.54
C GLY A 114 3.79 -7.20 15.49
N ALA A 115 3.55 -7.94 14.39
CA ALA A 115 2.60 -7.49 13.36
C ALA A 115 1.19 -7.27 13.94
N LYS A 116 0.50 -6.27 13.42
CA LYS A 116 -0.88 -5.93 13.72
C LYS A 116 -1.82 -6.25 12.55
N ALA A 117 -1.26 -6.32 11.35
CA ALA A 117 -2.01 -6.59 10.12
C ALA A 117 -1.15 -7.38 9.12
N MET A 118 -1.83 -7.97 8.16
CA MET A 118 -1.21 -8.48 6.93
C MET A 118 -1.88 -7.85 5.71
N LYS A 119 -1.14 -7.74 4.60
CA LYS A 119 -1.64 -7.20 3.34
C LYS A 119 -1.48 -8.22 2.22
N LEU A 120 -2.51 -8.38 1.40
CA LEU A 120 -2.51 -9.19 0.17
C LEU A 120 -2.79 -8.30 -1.04
N LEU A 121 -1.88 -8.29 -2.02
CA LEU A 121 -2.15 -7.75 -3.35
C LEU A 121 -3.07 -8.71 -4.09
N VAL A 122 -4.12 -8.18 -4.72
CA VAL A 122 -5.06 -8.93 -5.56
C VAL A 122 -5.04 -8.32 -6.96
N LEU A 123 -4.45 -9.01 -7.93
CA LEU A 123 -4.55 -8.55 -9.32
C LEU A 123 -5.97 -8.78 -9.82
N TRP A 124 -6.54 -7.74 -10.41
CA TRP A 124 -7.86 -7.80 -11.00
C TRP A 124 -7.77 -7.61 -12.53
N ARG A 125 -8.30 -8.57 -13.26
CA ARG A 125 -8.50 -8.50 -14.71
C ARG A 125 -9.93 -8.92 -15.02
N GLU A 126 -10.55 -8.24 -15.95
CA GLU A 126 -11.93 -8.47 -16.35
C GLU A 126 -12.16 -9.88 -16.92
N ASP A 127 -11.14 -10.42 -17.62
CA ASP A 127 -11.19 -11.72 -18.27
C ASP A 127 -10.65 -12.88 -17.40
N GLU A 128 -10.37 -12.66 -16.13
CA GLU A 128 -10.02 -13.70 -15.16
C GLU A 128 -11.20 -14.02 -14.22
N PRO A 129 -11.36 -15.29 -13.75
CA PRO A 129 -12.50 -15.68 -12.92
C PRO A 129 -12.57 -14.94 -11.57
N ALA A 130 -13.73 -14.35 -11.25
CA ALA A 130 -13.98 -13.69 -9.98
C ALA A 130 -13.92 -14.69 -8.80
N GLU A 131 -14.39 -15.90 -9.01
CA GLU A 131 -14.43 -16.96 -7.99
C GLU A 131 -13.04 -17.29 -7.43
N GLU A 132 -12.00 -17.28 -8.27
CA GLU A 132 -10.63 -17.56 -7.87
C GLU A 132 -10.10 -16.42 -6.97
N ARG A 133 -10.38 -15.17 -7.34
CA ARG A 133 -9.98 -13.99 -6.53
C ARG A 133 -10.71 -13.96 -5.20
N LEU A 134 -12.02 -14.21 -5.20
CA LEU A 134 -12.83 -14.26 -3.97
C LEU A 134 -12.38 -15.39 -3.05
N ALA A 135 -12.08 -16.58 -3.58
CA ALA A 135 -11.56 -17.70 -2.80
C ALA A 135 -10.19 -17.41 -2.21
N MET A 136 -9.31 -16.72 -2.96
CA MET A 136 -8.00 -16.29 -2.47
C MET A 136 -8.14 -15.27 -1.33
N VAL A 137 -9.01 -14.27 -1.48
CA VAL A 137 -9.28 -13.26 -0.45
C VAL A 137 -9.87 -13.91 0.82
N ASP A 138 -10.86 -14.78 0.67
CA ASP A 138 -11.47 -15.49 1.80
C ASP A 138 -10.45 -16.37 2.55
N LYS A 139 -9.61 -17.10 1.84
CA LYS A 139 -8.49 -17.85 2.45
C LYS A 139 -7.54 -16.95 3.22
N PHE A 140 -7.17 -15.79 2.65
CA PHE A 140 -6.29 -14.81 3.28
C PHE A 140 -6.93 -14.24 4.57
N VAL A 141 -8.19 -13.81 4.50
CA VAL A 141 -8.93 -13.26 5.64
C VAL A 141 -9.00 -14.28 6.78
N ARG A 142 -9.34 -15.55 6.48
CA ARG A 142 -9.36 -16.61 7.51
C ARG A 142 -7.98 -16.80 8.17
N ARG A 143 -6.90 -16.76 7.39
CA ARG A 143 -5.53 -16.85 7.92
C ARG A 143 -5.20 -15.68 8.85
N CYS A 144 -5.53 -14.45 8.47
CA CYS A 144 -5.35 -13.28 9.35
C CYS A 144 -6.17 -13.41 10.64
N ARG A 145 -7.44 -13.76 10.51
CA ARG A 145 -8.38 -13.91 11.64
C ARG A 145 -7.92 -14.98 12.63
N SER A 146 -7.38 -16.11 12.16
CA SER A 146 -6.87 -17.17 13.04
C SER A 146 -5.73 -16.72 13.95
N ALA A 147 -4.95 -15.73 13.51
CA ALA A 147 -3.86 -15.14 14.29
C ALA A 147 -4.25 -13.83 14.98
N GLY A 148 -5.50 -13.37 14.86
CA GLY A 148 -5.97 -12.08 15.39
C GLY A 148 -5.30 -10.88 14.74
N LEU A 149 -4.97 -10.98 13.45
CA LEU A 149 -4.40 -9.92 12.63
C LEU A 149 -5.48 -9.26 11.77
N VAL A 150 -5.33 -7.96 11.55
CA VAL A 150 -6.14 -7.22 10.58
C VAL A 150 -5.77 -7.66 9.16
N SER A 151 -6.78 -7.86 8.32
CA SER A 151 -6.64 -8.23 6.92
C SER A 151 -6.81 -7.02 6.01
N ILE A 152 -5.77 -6.71 5.21
CA ILE A 152 -5.78 -5.62 4.22
C ILE A 152 -5.71 -6.23 2.83
N ILE A 153 -6.67 -5.94 1.97
CA ILE A 153 -6.60 -6.32 0.56
C ILE A 153 -6.23 -5.10 -0.30
N GLU A 154 -5.39 -5.34 -1.30
CA GLU A 154 -4.92 -4.33 -2.24
C GLU A 154 -5.27 -4.74 -3.68
N PRO A 155 -6.50 -4.54 -4.14
CA PRO A 155 -6.84 -4.77 -5.53
C PRO A 155 -6.12 -3.78 -6.45
N VAL A 156 -5.46 -4.34 -7.47
CA VAL A 156 -4.75 -3.58 -8.51
C VAL A 156 -5.20 -4.06 -9.86
N VAL A 157 -5.79 -3.15 -10.63
CA VAL A 157 -6.33 -3.49 -11.96
C VAL A 157 -5.22 -3.61 -13.01
N ARG A 158 -5.40 -4.54 -13.92
CA ARG A 158 -4.52 -4.82 -15.05
C ARG A 158 -5.33 -4.95 -16.34
N PRO A 159 -4.73 -4.63 -17.50
CA PRO A 159 -5.33 -4.96 -18.78
C PRO A 159 -5.70 -6.44 -18.86
N PRO A 160 -6.80 -6.78 -19.53
CA PRO A 160 -7.16 -8.16 -19.78
C PRO A 160 -6.05 -8.89 -20.56
N ARG A 161 -5.91 -10.20 -20.33
CA ARG A 161 -4.87 -11.00 -21.01
C ARG A 161 -5.11 -11.11 -22.52
N ARG A 162 -6.35 -10.93 -22.96
CA ARG A 162 -6.76 -11.04 -24.37
C ARG A 162 -6.63 -9.74 -25.17
N GLY A 163 -6.00 -8.71 -24.62
CA GLY A 163 -5.62 -7.48 -25.34
C GLY A 163 -6.78 -6.63 -25.82
N TRP A 164 -7.88 -6.58 -25.08
CA TRP A 164 -9.00 -5.66 -25.36
C TRP A 164 -8.70 -4.24 -24.91
N ASP A 165 -9.51 -3.29 -25.35
CA ASP A 165 -9.46 -1.92 -24.83
C ASP A 165 -9.64 -1.95 -23.32
N PHE A 166 -8.74 -1.24 -22.61
CA PHE A 166 -8.70 -1.24 -21.17
C PHE A 166 -9.09 0.15 -20.63
N ASP A 167 -10.29 0.23 -20.07
CA ASP A 167 -10.70 1.39 -19.27
C ASP A 167 -10.35 1.13 -17.81
N ARG A 168 -9.22 1.74 -17.38
CA ARG A 168 -8.71 1.57 -16.03
C ARG A 168 -9.67 2.09 -14.95
N GLU A 169 -10.39 3.19 -15.23
CA GLU A 169 -11.29 3.78 -14.23
C GLU A 169 -12.51 2.90 -14.00
N SER A 170 -13.13 2.39 -15.07
CA SER A 170 -14.21 1.41 -14.98
C SER A 170 -13.73 0.11 -14.28
N ALA A 171 -12.51 -0.33 -14.56
CA ALA A 171 -11.93 -1.51 -13.92
C ALA A 171 -11.72 -1.31 -12.40
N ILE A 172 -11.28 -0.13 -11.95
CA ILE A 172 -11.14 0.19 -10.51
C ILE A 172 -12.49 0.07 -9.79
N VAL A 173 -13.56 0.60 -10.39
CA VAL A 173 -14.91 0.51 -9.83
C VAL A 173 -15.42 -0.93 -9.83
N ALA A 174 -15.18 -1.68 -10.91
CA ALA A 174 -15.57 -3.09 -11.01
C ALA A 174 -14.84 -3.96 -9.98
N ALA A 175 -13.53 -3.76 -9.79
CA ALA A 175 -12.76 -4.42 -8.74
C ALA A 175 -13.30 -4.11 -7.34
N ALA A 176 -13.71 -2.86 -7.09
CA ALA A 176 -14.32 -2.46 -5.84
C ALA A 176 -15.72 -3.09 -5.63
N ALA A 177 -16.54 -3.15 -6.68
CA ALA A 177 -17.84 -3.82 -6.63
C ALA A 177 -17.71 -5.32 -6.32
N GLU A 178 -16.68 -5.99 -6.86
CA GLU A 178 -16.39 -7.41 -6.62
C GLU A 178 -15.84 -7.65 -5.20
N LEU A 179 -14.86 -6.87 -4.77
CA LEU A 179 -14.04 -7.14 -3.59
C LEU A 179 -14.37 -6.26 -2.37
N GLY A 180 -15.03 -5.12 -2.55
CA GLY A 180 -15.38 -4.18 -1.49
C GLY A 180 -16.45 -4.68 -0.53
N GLY A 181 -17.11 -5.80 -0.87
CA GLY A 181 -18.09 -6.49 -0.02
C GLY A 181 -17.56 -7.73 0.69
N THR A 182 -16.27 -8.07 0.54
CA THR A 182 -15.65 -9.21 1.23
C THR A 182 -15.50 -8.98 2.73
N GLU A 183 -15.08 -10.00 3.46
CA GLU A 183 -14.88 -9.92 4.92
C GLU A 183 -13.48 -9.42 5.32
N ALA A 184 -12.74 -8.79 4.41
CA ALA A 184 -11.50 -8.11 4.75
C ALA A 184 -11.78 -6.88 5.63
N ASP A 185 -10.80 -6.51 6.47
CA ASP A 185 -10.97 -5.42 7.43
C ASP A 185 -10.69 -4.03 6.82
N LEU A 186 -9.86 -3.98 5.77
CA LEU A 186 -9.47 -2.73 5.11
C LEU A 186 -9.19 -2.95 3.63
N TYR A 187 -9.69 -2.06 2.78
CA TYR A 187 -9.46 -2.04 1.34
C TYR A 187 -8.43 -0.96 0.97
N LYS A 188 -7.36 -1.33 0.30
CA LYS A 188 -6.33 -0.40 -0.20
C LYS A 188 -6.58 -0.18 -1.69
N ALA A 189 -7.20 0.95 -2.02
CA ALA A 189 -7.68 1.28 -3.36
C ALA A 189 -6.63 2.00 -4.22
N GLU A 190 -6.64 1.73 -5.52
CA GLU A 190 -6.01 2.62 -6.49
C GLU A 190 -6.71 3.97 -6.49
N MET A 191 -5.94 5.06 -6.63
CA MET A 191 -6.50 6.40 -6.68
C MET A 191 -7.25 6.63 -8.00
N PRO A 192 -8.55 6.92 -7.99
CA PRO A 192 -9.28 7.25 -9.21
C PRO A 192 -8.62 8.39 -9.99
N LEU A 193 -8.67 8.33 -11.31
CA LEU A 193 -8.08 9.30 -12.25
C LEU A 193 -6.58 9.55 -12.02
N GLY A 194 -5.89 8.64 -11.31
CA GLY A 194 -4.51 8.86 -10.86
C GLY A 194 -4.34 10.14 -10.02
N GLY A 195 -5.39 10.60 -9.34
CA GLY A 195 -5.41 11.85 -8.56
C GLY A 195 -5.45 13.13 -9.39
N LYS A 196 -5.63 13.02 -10.71
CA LYS A 196 -5.64 14.14 -11.66
C LYS A 196 -7.05 14.70 -11.89
N GLY A 197 -7.13 15.74 -12.72
CA GLY A 197 -8.39 16.40 -13.06
C GLY A 197 -8.80 17.48 -12.06
N ASP A 198 -9.97 18.08 -12.31
CA ASP A 198 -10.55 19.06 -11.38
C ASP A 198 -11.10 18.39 -10.11
N GLY A 199 -11.26 19.18 -9.04
CA GLY A 199 -11.64 18.66 -7.74
C GLY A 199 -13.04 18.04 -7.70
N LYS A 200 -13.97 18.53 -8.53
CA LYS A 200 -15.36 18.05 -8.57
C LYS A 200 -15.42 16.65 -9.21
N THR A 201 -14.76 16.50 -10.36
CA THR A 201 -14.68 15.22 -11.10
C THR A 201 -13.98 14.16 -10.25
N LEU A 202 -12.84 14.50 -9.62
CA LEU A 202 -12.12 13.58 -8.76
C LEU A 202 -12.91 13.17 -7.51
N LEU A 203 -13.64 14.12 -6.90
CA LEU A 203 -14.53 13.82 -5.76
C LEU A 203 -15.64 12.86 -6.17
N ALA A 204 -16.29 13.10 -7.30
CA ALA A 204 -17.34 12.20 -7.81
C ALA A 204 -16.81 10.77 -8.04
N ALA A 205 -15.61 10.63 -8.61
CA ALA A 205 -14.98 9.32 -8.81
C ALA A 205 -14.63 8.62 -7.47
N CYS A 206 -14.18 9.37 -6.46
CA CYS A 206 -13.97 8.83 -5.12
C CYS A 206 -15.28 8.40 -4.44
N GLN A 207 -16.36 9.16 -4.59
CA GLN A 207 -17.69 8.82 -4.09
C GLN A 207 -18.24 7.55 -4.76
N GLN A 208 -18.10 7.45 -6.08
CA GLN A 208 -18.48 6.24 -6.81
C GLN A 208 -17.73 4.99 -6.31
N LEU A 209 -16.44 5.14 -6.01
CA LEU A 209 -15.65 4.06 -5.41
C LEU A 209 -16.15 3.74 -3.99
N ASN A 210 -16.41 4.76 -3.17
CA ASN A 210 -16.92 4.60 -1.80
C ASN A 210 -18.25 3.85 -1.74
N ASP A 211 -19.13 4.06 -2.71
CA ASP A 211 -20.45 3.41 -2.79
C ASP A 211 -20.35 1.88 -2.96
N GLN A 212 -19.19 1.38 -3.39
CA GLN A 212 -18.91 -0.06 -3.51
C GLN A 212 -18.37 -0.68 -2.19
N MET A 213 -17.99 0.14 -1.21
CA MET A 213 -17.29 -0.34 -0.01
C MET A 213 -18.24 -0.68 1.13
N LYS A 214 -18.06 -1.88 1.71
CA LYS A 214 -18.68 -2.26 2.99
C LYS A 214 -17.69 -2.26 4.15
N MET A 215 -16.44 -1.91 3.88
CA MET A 215 -15.36 -1.78 4.85
C MET A 215 -14.67 -0.42 4.68
N PRO A 216 -13.90 0.07 5.68
CA PRO A 216 -13.05 1.24 5.49
C PRO A 216 -12.09 1.05 4.32
N TRP A 217 -11.75 2.14 3.64
CA TRP A 217 -10.78 2.10 2.55
C TRP A 217 -9.77 3.24 2.62
N VAL A 218 -8.60 2.96 2.08
CA VAL A 218 -7.47 3.90 2.01
C VAL A 218 -6.91 3.92 0.59
N ILE A 219 -6.29 5.03 0.19
CA ILE A 219 -5.70 5.12 -1.15
C ILE A 219 -4.23 4.69 -1.15
N LEU A 220 -3.80 4.10 -2.25
CA LEU A 220 -2.39 3.86 -2.56
C LEU A 220 -1.81 4.99 -3.43
N SER A 221 -0.48 5.09 -3.48
CA SER A 221 0.22 6.13 -4.24
C SER A 221 0.77 5.68 -5.59
N SER A 222 0.44 4.47 -6.04
CA SER A 222 0.92 3.98 -7.33
C SER A 222 0.30 4.76 -8.48
N GLY A 223 1.16 5.31 -9.36
CA GLY A 223 0.70 6.11 -10.50
C GLY A 223 0.25 7.54 -10.16
N VAL A 224 0.35 7.96 -8.89
CA VAL A 224 0.06 9.33 -8.46
C VAL A 224 1.38 10.08 -8.26
N ASP A 225 1.48 11.27 -8.87
CA ASP A 225 2.61 12.16 -8.67
C ASP A 225 2.68 12.61 -7.20
N ALA A 226 3.88 12.63 -6.63
CA ALA A 226 4.11 13.00 -5.24
C ALA A 226 3.62 14.43 -4.93
N ASP A 227 3.74 15.36 -5.89
CA ASP A 227 3.36 16.76 -5.71
C ASP A 227 1.84 16.96 -5.63
N ILE A 228 1.06 16.08 -6.25
CA ILE A 228 -0.40 16.13 -6.20
C ILE A 228 -1.01 15.17 -5.18
N PHE A 229 -0.21 14.27 -4.59
CA PHE A 229 -0.73 13.23 -3.71
C PHE A 229 -1.45 13.79 -2.48
N GLY A 230 -0.96 14.88 -1.88
CA GLY A 230 -1.64 15.55 -0.76
C GLY A 230 -3.04 16.05 -1.12
N ARG A 231 -3.19 16.68 -2.30
CA ARG A 231 -4.51 17.08 -2.83
C ARG A 231 -5.39 15.86 -3.07
N ALA A 232 -4.83 14.79 -3.64
CA ALA A 232 -5.56 13.55 -3.89
C ALA A 232 -6.09 12.92 -2.60
N VAL A 233 -5.25 12.85 -1.53
CA VAL A 233 -5.66 12.38 -0.19
C VAL A 233 -6.81 13.24 0.34
N SER A 234 -6.68 14.58 0.30
CA SER A 234 -7.73 15.50 0.80
C SER A 234 -9.08 15.29 0.10
N ILE A 235 -9.07 15.08 -1.22
CA ILE A 235 -10.30 14.83 -1.99
C ILE A 235 -10.86 13.43 -1.69
N ALA A 236 -9.99 12.42 -1.62
CA ALA A 236 -10.41 11.05 -1.28
C ALA A 236 -11.05 10.99 0.11
N MET A 237 -10.49 11.71 1.11
CA MET A 237 -11.10 11.84 2.44
C MET A 237 -12.52 12.40 2.38
N LYS A 238 -12.76 13.44 1.59
CA LYS A 238 -14.09 14.01 1.35
C LYS A 238 -15.01 13.02 0.62
N GLY A 239 -14.42 12.14 -0.20
CA GLY A 239 -15.14 11.10 -0.96
C GLY A 239 -15.40 9.82 -0.15
N GLY A 240 -15.00 9.75 1.13
CA GLY A 240 -15.28 8.60 2.00
C GLY A 240 -14.05 7.77 2.41
N ALA A 241 -12.87 8.02 1.82
CA ALA A 241 -11.63 7.33 2.22
C ALA A 241 -11.26 7.61 3.68
N SER A 242 -10.68 6.65 4.36
CA SER A 242 -10.24 6.77 5.75
C SER A 242 -8.75 7.12 5.88
N GLY A 243 -8.05 7.38 4.78
CA GLY A 243 -6.63 7.74 4.77
C GLY A 243 -5.87 7.17 3.59
N PHE A 244 -4.60 6.86 3.82
CA PHE A 244 -3.71 6.28 2.80
C PHE A 244 -2.79 5.18 3.36
N LEU A 245 -2.32 4.30 2.46
CA LEU A 245 -1.17 3.41 2.65
C LEU A 245 -0.24 3.60 1.46
N ALA A 246 0.78 4.45 1.62
CA ALA A 246 1.60 4.98 0.54
C ALA A 246 3.11 4.81 0.78
N GLY A 247 3.84 4.56 -0.29
CA GLY A 247 5.30 4.48 -0.28
C GLY A 247 5.91 5.54 -1.20
N ARG A 248 5.80 5.35 -2.50
CA ARG A 248 6.47 6.16 -3.52
C ARG A 248 6.18 7.65 -3.42
N ALA A 249 4.95 8.06 -3.12
CA ALA A 249 4.63 9.46 -2.91
C ALA A 249 5.37 10.09 -1.71
N VAL A 250 5.87 9.27 -0.76
CA VAL A 250 6.60 9.73 0.41
C VAL A 250 8.11 9.77 0.15
N TRP A 251 8.68 8.67 -0.38
CA TRP A 251 10.14 8.48 -0.40
C TRP A 251 10.77 8.29 -1.80
N ALA A 252 10.00 8.24 -2.90
CA ALA A 252 10.56 7.94 -4.22
C ALA A 252 11.68 8.92 -4.66
N SER A 253 11.53 10.20 -4.34
CA SER A 253 12.53 11.24 -4.68
C SER A 253 13.86 11.11 -3.92
N VAL A 254 13.95 10.21 -2.95
CA VAL A 254 15.15 9.97 -2.14
C VAL A 254 15.93 8.74 -2.63
N VAL A 255 15.31 7.90 -3.46
CA VAL A 255 15.95 6.70 -4.00
C VAL A 255 17.16 7.10 -4.86
N GLY A 256 18.32 6.53 -4.54
CA GLY A 256 19.58 6.83 -5.25
C GLY A 256 20.32 8.09 -4.78
N ALA A 257 19.80 8.80 -3.79
CA ALA A 257 20.52 9.94 -3.19
C ALA A 257 21.86 9.50 -2.57
N GLN A 258 22.86 10.39 -2.56
CA GLN A 258 24.17 10.13 -1.95
C GLN A 258 24.06 9.93 -0.43
N ASP A 259 23.20 10.72 0.23
CA ASP A 259 22.86 10.59 1.64
C ASP A 259 21.35 10.40 1.78
N PRO A 260 20.88 9.15 1.62
CA PRO A 260 19.44 8.86 1.69
C PRO A 260 18.86 9.10 3.09
N GLN A 261 19.65 8.97 4.17
CA GLN A 261 19.14 9.17 5.52
C GLN A 261 18.83 10.65 5.81
N THR A 262 19.71 11.56 5.42
CA THR A 262 19.46 13.01 5.52
C THR A 262 18.28 13.40 4.65
N MET A 263 18.22 12.92 3.40
CA MET A 263 17.09 13.21 2.51
C MET A 263 15.76 12.64 3.01
N LEU A 264 15.75 11.47 3.66
CA LEU A 264 14.55 10.95 4.32
C LEU A 264 14.07 11.88 5.43
N ARG A 265 14.97 12.43 6.25
CA ARG A 265 14.61 13.38 7.32
C ARG A 265 14.13 14.72 6.76
N ASP A 266 14.82 15.27 5.78
CA ASP A 266 14.59 16.64 5.31
C ASP A 266 13.45 16.74 4.29
N VAL A 267 13.17 15.66 3.54
CA VAL A 267 12.16 15.64 2.48
C VAL A 267 10.97 14.73 2.83
N SER A 268 11.25 13.48 3.21
CA SER A 268 10.18 12.49 3.39
C SER A 268 9.42 12.67 4.71
N VAL A 269 10.09 13.05 5.81
CA VAL A 269 9.43 13.31 7.11
C VAL A 269 8.41 14.45 6.99
N PRO A 270 8.76 15.67 6.53
CA PRO A 270 7.77 16.74 6.39
C PRO A 270 6.61 16.38 5.48
N ARG A 271 6.89 15.65 4.40
CA ARG A 271 5.86 15.18 3.47
C ARG A 271 4.89 14.22 4.14
N LEU A 272 5.38 13.23 4.88
CA LEU A 272 4.54 12.27 5.60
C LEU A 272 3.73 12.94 6.71
N GLN A 273 4.33 13.87 7.45
CA GLN A 273 3.64 14.67 8.47
C GLN A 273 2.48 15.47 7.86
N ARG A 274 2.72 16.16 6.74
CA ARG A 274 1.67 16.92 6.06
C ARG A 274 0.53 16.02 5.57
N LEU A 275 0.85 14.84 5.05
CA LEU A 275 -0.17 13.86 4.64
C LEU A 275 -0.97 13.35 5.85
N ALA A 276 -0.32 13.13 7.00
CA ALA A 276 -0.99 12.72 8.23
C ALA A 276 -1.93 13.81 8.79
N GLU A 277 -1.52 15.08 8.73
CA GLU A 277 -2.38 16.22 9.08
C GLU A 277 -3.63 16.28 8.21
N ILE A 278 -3.50 16.10 6.89
CA ILE A 278 -4.66 16.05 5.97
C ILE A 278 -5.64 14.94 6.36
N VAL A 279 -5.13 13.78 6.79
CA VAL A 279 -5.99 12.70 7.28
C VAL A 279 -6.70 13.10 8.57
N ASP A 280 -5.99 13.66 9.54
CA ASP A 280 -6.59 14.12 10.81
C ASP A 280 -7.64 15.20 10.59
N GLU A 281 -7.36 16.21 9.74
CA GLU A 281 -8.32 17.22 9.32
C GLU A 281 -9.56 16.61 8.65
N GLY A 282 -9.37 15.62 7.77
CA GLY A 282 -10.46 14.95 7.07
C GLY A 282 -11.33 14.08 7.97
N ILE A 283 -10.76 13.45 8.98
CA ILE A 283 -11.53 12.71 10.00
C ILE A 283 -12.31 13.66 10.92
N ALA A 284 -11.70 14.76 11.34
CA ALA A 284 -12.34 15.75 12.21
C ALA A 284 -13.54 16.48 11.56
N GLN A 285 -13.67 16.42 10.23
CA GLN A 285 -14.75 17.04 9.46
C GLN A 285 -15.95 16.08 9.22
N ARG A 286 -15.90 14.84 9.71
CA ARG A 286 -16.96 13.82 9.60
C ARG A 286 -17.85 13.81 10.82
#